data_42c1a55d737aa958a92636c360a89c03
#
_entry.id   42c1a55d737aa958a92636c360a89c03
#
_cell.length_a   1.000
_cell.length_b   1.000
_cell.length_c   1.000
_cell.angle_alpha   90.00
_cell.angle_beta   90.00
_cell.angle_gamma   90.00
#
_symmetry.space_group_name_H-M   'P 1'
#
loop_
_entity.id
_entity.type
_entity.pdbx_description
1 polymer ?
#
loop_
_entity_poly.entity_id
_entity_poly.type
_entity_poly.pdbx_seq_one_letter_code
_entity_poly.pdbx_strand_id
1 'polypeptide(L)'
;KSKRGGLPKMVLVGDIAGDDPDAVAKATSEVVRLANSRSGEGFIAVSPESRKKFWLDRKRTAAISRHTNAFKINEDVVIPLPRMAEYTDGIERLNIELSLRNKIALCDELRRFFERGHLPLGKAADLDDMASPEQLEDRVARALSLIAQVRELWQSWLDQCDGLFPQLQSHTLRASWKTQIRAELHNIFTGQVFEPVLAECNVIHRRVLK
;
A
#
# COMPACT_ATOMS: atom_id res chain seq x y z
N LYS A 1 -12.07 5.29 23.14
CA LYS A 1 -11.80 6.25 22.03
C LYS A 1 -10.46 6.91 22.30
N SER A 2 -9.58 6.98 21.31
CA SER A 2 -8.30 7.68 21.43
C SER A 2 -8.54 9.15 21.81
N LYS A 3 -7.75 9.65 22.77
CA LYS A 3 -7.81 11.07 23.19
C LYS A 3 -7.29 12.03 22.11
N ARG A 4 -6.49 11.51 21.15
CA ARG A 4 -5.83 12.32 20.10
C ARG A 4 -6.61 12.41 18.79
N GLY A 5 -7.78 11.75 18.71
CA GLY A 5 -8.59 11.69 17.48
C GLY A 5 -7.99 10.82 16.38
N GLY A 6 -8.83 10.25 15.54
CA GLY A 6 -8.40 9.38 14.44
C GLY A 6 -8.07 7.93 14.86
N LEU A 7 -7.77 7.11 13.86
CA LEU A 7 -7.33 5.74 14.05
C LEU A 7 -5.80 5.69 14.15
N PRO A 8 -5.24 4.85 15.05
CA PRO A 8 -3.80 4.67 15.12
C PRO A 8 -3.28 4.05 13.81
N LYS A 9 -2.12 4.49 13.35
CA LYS A 9 -1.45 3.89 12.18
C LYS A 9 -0.79 2.56 12.51
N MET A 10 -0.41 2.37 13.77
CA MET A 10 0.25 1.16 14.28
C MET A 10 -0.21 0.91 15.71
N VAL A 11 -0.35 -0.35 16.07
CA VAL A 11 -0.65 -0.79 17.45
C VAL A 11 0.39 -1.83 17.84
N LEU A 12 1.04 -1.63 18.99
CA LEU A 12 1.93 -2.59 19.62
C LEU A 12 1.21 -3.21 20.80
N VAL A 13 1.25 -4.53 20.91
CA VAL A 13 0.73 -5.29 22.05
C VAL A 13 1.85 -6.11 22.62
N GLY A 14 2.11 -5.98 23.93
CA GLY A 14 3.15 -6.72 24.62
C GLY A 14 2.73 -7.06 26.04
N ASP A 15 3.32 -8.12 26.57
CA ASP A 15 3.23 -8.48 27.98
C ASP A 15 4.58 -8.23 28.65
N ILE A 16 4.53 -7.70 29.86
CA ILE A 16 5.69 -7.63 30.78
C ILE A 16 5.41 -8.63 31.90
N ALA A 17 6.31 -9.57 32.07
CA ALA A 17 6.21 -10.62 33.08
C ALA A 17 7.43 -10.60 34.02
N GLY A 18 7.24 -10.98 35.26
CA GLY A 18 8.27 -11.09 36.28
C GLY A 18 7.67 -11.60 37.58
N ASP A 19 8.53 -12.03 38.50
CA ASP A 19 8.13 -12.57 39.79
C ASP A 19 7.80 -11.48 40.84
N ASP A 20 8.30 -10.27 40.64
CA ASP A 20 8.03 -9.10 41.49
C ASP A 20 6.95 -8.20 40.84
N PRO A 21 5.74 -8.16 41.45
CA PRO A 21 4.63 -7.35 40.94
C PRO A 21 4.93 -5.84 40.88
N ASP A 22 5.71 -5.33 41.82
CA ASP A 22 6.06 -3.89 41.86
C ASP A 22 7.04 -3.55 40.76
N ALA A 23 8.03 -4.40 40.48
CA ALA A 23 8.93 -4.25 39.35
C ALA A 23 8.18 -4.31 38.01
N VAL A 24 7.23 -5.22 37.83
CA VAL A 24 6.37 -5.34 36.66
C VAL A 24 5.51 -4.09 36.48
N ALA A 25 4.88 -3.58 37.53
CA ALA A 25 4.06 -2.38 37.50
C ALA A 25 4.89 -1.14 37.11
N LYS A 26 6.10 -1.02 37.69
CA LYS A 26 7.04 0.07 37.34
C LYS A 26 7.49 0.01 35.89
N ALA A 27 7.92 -1.15 35.41
CA ALA A 27 8.34 -1.35 34.04
C ALA A 27 7.19 -1.05 33.04
N THR A 28 5.98 -1.52 33.33
CA THR A 28 4.80 -1.28 32.49
C THR A 28 4.46 0.21 32.42
N SER A 29 4.51 0.90 33.57
CA SER A 29 4.27 2.36 33.64
C SER A 29 5.31 3.14 32.86
N GLU A 30 6.57 2.72 32.91
CA GLU A 30 7.65 3.35 32.16
C GLU A 30 7.51 3.19 30.65
N VAL A 31 7.11 1.99 30.16
CA VAL A 31 6.81 1.77 28.74
C VAL A 31 5.70 2.72 28.26
N VAL A 32 4.62 2.85 29.04
CA VAL A 32 3.52 3.77 28.70
C VAL A 32 3.98 5.21 28.73
N ARG A 33 4.79 5.61 29.71
CA ARG A 33 5.37 6.96 29.78
C ARG A 33 6.21 7.28 28.52
N LEU A 34 7.07 6.35 28.11
CA LEU A 34 7.90 6.49 26.90
C LEU A 34 7.05 6.56 25.63
N ALA A 35 6.01 5.72 25.51
CA ALA A 35 5.08 5.80 24.38
C ALA A 35 4.39 7.16 24.30
N ASN A 36 3.89 7.65 25.43
CA ASN A 36 3.20 8.94 25.50
C ASN A 36 4.13 10.13 25.19
N SER A 37 5.40 10.07 25.62
CA SER A 37 6.39 11.12 25.32
C SER A 37 6.79 11.18 23.85
N ARG A 38 6.58 10.10 23.09
CA ARG A 38 6.87 9.98 21.65
C ARG A 38 5.63 10.05 20.76
N SER A 39 4.62 10.76 21.19
CA SER A 39 3.35 10.92 20.45
C SER A 39 2.53 9.63 20.29
N GLY A 40 2.85 8.57 21.01
CA GLY A 40 2.03 7.39 21.16
C GLY A 40 0.89 7.60 22.16
N GLU A 41 0.04 6.61 22.31
CA GLU A 41 -0.99 6.52 23.35
C GLU A 41 -0.93 5.11 23.93
N GLY A 42 -0.50 4.99 25.19
CA GLY A 42 -0.35 3.71 25.86
C GLY A 42 -1.50 3.40 26.83
N PHE A 43 -1.90 2.16 26.87
CA PHE A 43 -2.91 1.63 27.78
C PHE A 43 -2.36 0.41 28.51
N ILE A 44 -2.66 0.30 29.80
CA ILE A 44 -2.28 -0.86 30.62
C ILE A 44 -3.54 -1.70 30.85
N ALA A 45 -3.48 -2.96 30.43
CA ALA A 45 -4.52 -3.94 30.73
C ALA A 45 -4.22 -4.60 32.07
N VAL A 46 -4.82 -4.09 33.16
CA VAL A 46 -4.58 -4.58 34.53
C VAL A 46 -5.31 -5.90 34.79
N SER A 47 -6.58 -6.02 34.33
CA SER A 47 -7.37 -7.21 34.59
C SER A 47 -7.11 -8.34 33.58
N PRO A 48 -7.25 -9.62 33.99
CA PRO A 48 -7.18 -10.77 33.09
C PRO A 48 -8.16 -10.68 31.90
N GLU A 49 -9.36 -10.14 32.12
CA GLU A 49 -10.39 -9.97 31.09
C GLU A 49 -9.94 -8.94 30.04
N SER A 50 -9.37 -7.82 30.47
CA SER A 50 -8.82 -6.80 29.57
C SER A 50 -7.66 -7.36 28.74
N ARG A 51 -6.74 -8.13 29.35
CA ARG A 51 -5.65 -8.81 28.67
C ARG A 51 -6.17 -9.79 27.62
N LYS A 52 -7.13 -10.64 28.02
CA LYS A 52 -7.76 -11.62 27.11
C LYS A 52 -8.39 -10.94 25.89
N LYS A 53 -9.02 -9.78 26.07
CA LYS A 53 -9.62 -9.01 25.00
C LYS A 53 -8.57 -8.52 23.99
N PHE A 54 -7.46 -7.93 24.44
CA PHE A 54 -6.39 -7.47 23.55
C PHE A 54 -5.77 -8.64 22.76
N TRP A 55 -5.53 -9.77 23.40
CA TRP A 55 -5.01 -10.97 22.73
C TRP A 55 -6.01 -11.59 21.76
N LEU A 56 -7.29 -11.53 22.04
CA LEU A 56 -8.34 -11.96 21.12
C LEU A 56 -8.37 -11.08 19.85
N ASP A 57 -8.28 -9.78 20.02
CA ASP A 57 -8.22 -8.86 18.89
C ASP A 57 -6.96 -9.10 18.03
N ARG A 58 -5.80 -9.35 18.64
CA ARG A 58 -4.59 -9.75 17.92
C ARG A 58 -4.77 -11.05 17.13
N LYS A 59 -5.43 -12.06 17.68
CA LYS A 59 -5.73 -13.31 16.95
C LYS A 59 -6.60 -13.09 15.74
N ARG A 60 -7.52 -12.13 15.80
CA ARG A 60 -8.44 -11.80 14.71
C ARG A 60 -7.77 -11.05 13.55
N THR A 61 -6.62 -10.42 13.77
CA THR A 61 -5.91 -9.67 12.71
C THR A 61 -5.55 -10.54 11.50
N ALA A 62 -5.32 -11.84 11.69
CA ALA A 62 -5.09 -12.77 10.58
C ALA A 62 -6.34 -12.94 9.69
N ALA A 63 -7.56 -12.81 10.24
CA ALA A 63 -8.80 -12.88 9.49
C ALA A 63 -9.11 -11.57 8.75
N ILE A 64 -8.65 -10.43 9.26
CA ILE A 64 -8.85 -9.11 8.66
C ILE A 64 -8.17 -9.02 7.30
N SER A 65 -7.01 -9.65 7.12
CA SER A 65 -6.30 -9.66 5.84
C SER A 65 -7.07 -10.37 4.71
N ARG A 66 -8.02 -11.24 5.04
CA ARG A 66 -8.91 -11.90 4.05
C ARG A 66 -10.01 -10.99 3.54
N HIS A 67 -10.41 -10.00 4.32
CA HIS A 67 -11.52 -9.08 4.00
C HIS A 67 -11.05 -7.68 3.61
N THR A 68 -9.81 -7.34 3.93
CA THR A 68 -9.16 -6.12 3.49
C THR A 68 -8.01 -6.54 2.57
N ASN A 69 -7.75 -5.80 1.50
CA ASN A 69 -6.57 -6.02 0.63
C ASN A 69 -5.25 -5.69 1.37
N ALA A 70 -5.19 -5.93 2.67
CA ALA A 70 -4.00 -5.72 3.48
C ALA A 70 -3.06 -6.91 3.34
N PHE A 71 -1.83 -6.65 3.00
CA PHE A 71 -0.77 -7.66 3.01
C PHE A 71 -0.40 -8.00 4.46
N LYS A 72 -0.40 -9.28 4.78
CA LYS A 72 0.21 -9.78 6.01
C LYS A 72 1.64 -10.22 5.68
N ILE A 73 2.61 -9.47 6.14
CA ILE A 73 4.01 -9.87 6.10
C ILE A 73 4.30 -10.57 7.42
N ASN A 74 4.67 -11.86 7.36
CA ASN A 74 5.18 -12.58 8.52
C ASN A 74 6.70 -12.53 8.45
N GLU A 75 7.29 -11.71 9.30
CA GLU A 75 8.74 -11.60 9.44
C GLU A 75 9.17 -12.31 10.73
N ASP A 76 9.10 -13.64 10.70
CA ASP A 76 9.56 -14.46 11.83
C ASP A 76 11.09 -14.65 11.72
N VAL A 77 11.85 -13.56 11.86
CA VAL A 77 13.31 -13.55 11.81
C VAL A 77 13.88 -13.09 13.14
N VAL A 78 15.00 -13.65 13.52
CA VAL A 78 15.75 -13.23 14.70
C VAL A 78 16.92 -12.35 14.25
N ILE A 79 16.85 -11.06 14.58
CA ILE A 79 17.88 -10.09 14.25
C ILE A 79 18.52 -9.60 15.55
N PRO A 80 19.86 -9.62 15.68
CA PRO A 80 20.54 -9.01 16.81
C PRO A 80 20.17 -7.53 16.94
N LEU A 81 19.82 -7.08 18.14
CA LEU A 81 19.37 -5.70 18.39
C LEU A 81 20.28 -4.63 17.77
N PRO A 82 21.61 -4.73 17.82
CA PRO A 82 22.49 -3.73 17.20
C PRO A 82 22.36 -3.63 15.69
N ARG A 83 21.86 -4.70 15.02
CA ARG A 83 21.68 -4.74 13.56
C ARG A 83 20.25 -4.48 13.11
N MET A 84 19.34 -4.17 14.02
CA MET A 84 17.92 -3.99 13.72
C MET A 84 17.67 -2.83 12.74
N ALA A 85 18.39 -1.72 12.89
CA ALA A 85 18.27 -0.57 12.00
C ALA A 85 18.73 -0.94 10.57
N GLU A 86 19.88 -1.57 10.42
CA GLU A 86 20.39 -2.05 9.13
C GLU A 86 19.41 -3.02 8.44
N TYR A 87 18.84 -3.93 9.21
CA TYR A 87 17.82 -4.87 8.70
C TYR A 87 16.57 -4.13 8.20
N THR A 88 16.06 -3.20 8.99
CA THR A 88 14.85 -2.43 8.64
C THR A 88 15.08 -1.61 7.38
N ASP A 89 16.19 -0.90 7.28
CA ASP A 89 16.56 -0.12 6.10
C ASP A 89 16.71 -1.02 4.85
N GLY A 90 17.35 -2.17 5.01
CA GLY A 90 17.50 -3.15 3.92
C GLY A 90 16.16 -3.68 3.41
N ILE A 91 15.23 -4.03 4.30
CA ILE A 91 13.88 -4.51 3.94
C ILE A 91 13.09 -3.39 3.27
N GLU A 92 13.14 -2.17 3.79
CA GLU A 92 12.42 -1.04 3.20
C GLU A 92 12.94 -0.73 1.79
N ARG A 93 14.26 -0.73 1.61
CA ARG A 93 14.87 -0.57 0.28
C ARG A 93 14.43 -1.64 -0.71
N LEU A 94 14.43 -2.91 -0.30
CA LEU A 94 13.95 -4.01 -1.13
C LEU A 94 12.49 -3.86 -1.51
N ASN A 95 11.64 -3.46 -0.57
CA ASN A 95 10.21 -3.22 -0.82
C ASN A 95 10.00 -2.10 -1.85
N ILE A 96 10.80 -1.03 -1.79
CA ILE A 96 10.76 0.06 -2.78
C ILE A 96 11.16 -0.48 -4.16
N GLU A 97 12.27 -1.20 -4.26
CA GLU A 97 12.75 -1.78 -5.51
C GLU A 97 11.72 -2.72 -6.14
N LEU A 98 11.21 -3.68 -5.37
CA LEU A 98 10.19 -4.63 -5.85
C LEU A 98 8.89 -3.93 -6.25
N SER A 99 8.48 -2.91 -5.48
CA SER A 99 7.31 -2.10 -5.82
C SER A 99 7.47 -1.36 -7.15
N LEU A 100 8.66 -0.81 -7.44
CA LEU A 100 8.96 -0.16 -8.71
C LEU A 100 8.96 -1.16 -9.87
N ARG A 101 9.60 -2.32 -9.70
CA ARG A 101 9.60 -3.40 -10.72
C ARG A 101 8.18 -3.86 -11.05
N ASN A 102 7.34 -4.05 -10.03
CA ASN A 102 5.95 -4.43 -10.24
C ASN A 102 5.16 -3.35 -10.98
N LYS A 103 5.40 -2.08 -10.69
CA LYS A 103 4.75 -0.95 -11.38
C LYS A 103 5.18 -0.83 -12.84
N ILE A 104 6.46 -1.06 -13.13
CA ILE A 104 6.96 -1.11 -14.50
C ILE A 104 6.31 -2.28 -15.25
N ALA A 105 6.24 -3.46 -14.64
CA ALA A 105 5.55 -4.61 -15.21
C ALA A 105 4.06 -4.33 -15.47
N LEU A 106 3.39 -3.58 -14.58
CA LEU A 106 2.02 -3.14 -14.77
C LEU A 106 1.88 -2.24 -16.01
N CYS A 107 2.80 -1.29 -16.20
CA CYS A 107 2.79 -0.46 -17.40
C CYS A 107 2.98 -1.29 -18.67
N ASP A 108 3.88 -2.27 -18.65
CA ASP A 108 4.12 -3.13 -19.80
C ASP A 108 2.89 -4.00 -20.15
N GLU A 109 2.17 -4.52 -19.15
CA GLU A 109 0.93 -5.26 -19.38
C GLU A 109 -0.23 -4.37 -19.87
N LEU A 110 -0.37 -3.17 -19.30
CA LEU A 110 -1.37 -2.20 -19.77
C LEU A 110 -1.07 -1.75 -21.21
N ARG A 111 0.19 -1.51 -21.55
CA ARG A 111 0.60 -1.19 -22.92
C ARG A 111 0.19 -2.30 -23.89
N ARG A 112 0.54 -3.56 -23.59
CA ARG A 112 0.14 -4.72 -24.41
C ARG A 112 -1.37 -4.82 -24.57
N PHE A 113 -2.13 -4.52 -23.52
CA PHE A 113 -3.60 -4.52 -23.59
C PHE A 113 -4.12 -3.50 -24.60
N PHE A 114 -3.63 -2.26 -24.59
CA PHE A 114 -4.06 -1.23 -25.51
C PHE A 114 -3.55 -1.43 -26.93
N GLU A 115 -2.39 -2.05 -27.12
CA GLU A 115 -1.79 -2.36 -28.42
C GLU A 115 -2.48 -3.55 -29.13
N ARG A 116 -3.31 -4.35 -28.46
CA ARG A 116 -4.01 -5.49 -29.09
C ARG A 116 -5.03 -5.10 -30.15
N GLY A 117 -5.39 -3.83 -30.24
CA GLY A 117 -6.31 -3.31 -31.26
C GLY A 117 -7.79 -3.61 -31.05
N HIS A 118 -8.14 -4.52 -30.14
CA HIS A 118 -9.52 -4.86 -29.78
C HIS A 118 -9.77 -4.57 -28.29
N LEU A 119 -10.41 -3.45 -28.00
CA LEU A 119 -10.84 -3.12 -26.65
C LEU A 119 -12.27 -3.62 -26.40
N PRO A 120 -12.54 -4.19 -25.20
CA PRO A 120 -13.88 -4.57 -24.82
C PRO A 120 -14.72 -3.30 -24.60
N LEU A 121 -15.66 -3.03 -25.49
CA LEU A 121 -16.59 -1.91 -25.34
C LEU A 121 -17.93 -2.42 -24.80
N GLY A 122 -18.56 -1.63 -23.94
CA GLY A 122 -19.92 -1.85 -23.47
C GLY A 122 -20.95 -1.56 -24.54
N LYS A 123 -22.19 -1.95 -24.28
CA LYS A 123 -23.32 -1.58 -25.13
C LYS A 123 -23.68 -0.12 -24.86
N ALA A 124 -23.74 0.69 -25.91
CA ALA A 124 -24.29 2.03 -25.81
C ALA A 124 -25.82 1.94 -25.58
N ALA A 125 -26.34 2.77 -24.70
CA ALA A 125 -27.79 2.90 -24.50
C ALA A 125 -28.47 3.56 -25.70
N ASP A 126 -27.77 4.53 -26.30
CA ASP A 126 -28.20 5.28 -27.49
C ASP A 126 -27.08 5.31 -28.54
N LEU A 127 -27.44 5.54 -29.82
CA LEU A 127 -26.49 5.62 -30.92
C LEU A 127 -25.47 6.78 -30.74
N ASP A 128 -25.88 7.84 -30.07
CA ASP A 128 -25.05 9.01 -29.75
C ASP A 128 -23.98 8.73 -28.71
N ASP A 129 -24.15 7.68 -27.87
CA ASP A 129 -23.18 7.24 -26.86
C ASP A 129 -22.13 6.28 -27.45
N MET A 130 -22.24 5.88 -28.70
CA MET A 130 -21.21 5.06 -29.35
C MET A 130 -19.96 5.89 -29.62
N ALA A 131 -18.83 5.43 -29.10
CA ALA A 131 -17.56 6.02 -29.42
C ALA A 131 -17.26 5.88 -30.92
N SER A 132 -17.01 6.99 -31.62
CA SER A 132 -16.52 6.92 -33.00
C SER A 132 -15.13 6.26 -33.04
N PRO A 133 -14.73 5.63 -34.15
CA PRO A 133 -13.40 5.06 -34.31
C PRO A 133 -12.28 6.06 -33.97
N GLU A 134 -12.44 7.31 -34.41
CA GLU A 134 -11.49 8.39 -34.17
C GLU A 134 -11.38 8.76 -32.68
N GLN A 135 -12.51 8.82 -31.97
CA GLN A 135 -12.53 9.04 -30.52
C GLN A 135 -11.87 7.91 -29.77
N LEU A 136 -12.04 6.66 -30.20
CA LEU A 136 -11.40 5.50 -29.60
C LEU A 136 -9.89 5.53 -29.80
N GLU A 137 -9.44 5.83 -31.05
CA GLU A 137 -8.02 5.96 -31.39
C GLU A 137 -7.34 7.07 -30.57
N ASP A 138 -7.98 8.25 -30.44
CA ASP A 138 -7.45 9.33 -29.57
C ASP A 138 -7.31 8.91 -28.13
N ARG A 139 -8.32 8.25 -27.56
CA ARG A 139 -8.26 7.77 -26.17
C ARG A 139 -7.17 6.72 -25.97
N VAL A 140 -7.00 5.78 -26.90
CA VAL A 140 -5.93 4.78 -26.89
C VAL A 140 -4.56 5.45 -26.98
N ALA A 141 -4.39 6.41 -27.89
CA ALA A 141 -3.13 7.15 -28.02
C ALA A 141 -2.76 7.91 -26.74
N ARG A 142 -3.74 8.56 -26.12
CA ARG A 142 -3.56 9.23 -24.82
C ARG A 142 -3.20 8.26 -23.70
N ALA A 143 -3.84 7.09 -23.65
CA ALA A 143 -3.53 6.05 -22.67
C ALA A 143 -2.11 5.50 -22.84
N LEU A 144 -1.70 5.22 -24.08
CA LEU A 144 -0.35 4.75 -24.40
C LEU A 144 0.72 5.80 -24.05
N SER A 145 0.46 7.07 -24.35
CA SER A 145 1.34 8.17 -23.97
C SER A 145 1.49 8.29 -22.45
N LEU A 146 0.38 8.23 -21.71
CA LEU A 146 0.38 8.24 -20.24
C LEU A 146 1.18 7.07 -19.68
N ILE A 147 0.94 5.86 -20.18
CA ILE A 147 1.63 4.64 -19.73
C ILE A 147 3.13 4.76 -19.95
N ALA A 148 3.56 5.26 -21.11
CA ALA A 148 4.96 5.47 -21.44
C ALA A 148 5.63 6.46 -20.48
N GLN A 149 5.02 7.61 -20.22
CA GLN A 149 5.53 8.63 -19.30
C GLN A 149 5.66 8.10 -17.87
N VAL A 150 4.63 7.39 -17.38
CA VAL A 150 4.63 6.83 -16.02
C VAL A 150 5.67 5.72 -15.89
N ARG A 151 5.82 4.88 -16.93
CA ARG A 151 6.83 3.83 -16.98
C ARG A 151 8.25 4.40 -16.93
N GLU A 152 8.52 5.44 -17.70
CA GLU A 152 9.82 6.10 -17.74
C GLU A 152 10.16 6.72 -16.38
N LEU A 153 9.21 7.38 -15.72
CA LEU A 153 9.37 7.91 -14.38
C LEU A 153 9.73 6.81 -13.39
N TRP A 154 9.02 5.68 -13.38
CA TRP A 154 9.30 4.59 -12.45
C TRP A 154 10.61 3.87 -12.78
N GLN A 155 11.00 3.79 -14.06
CA GLN A 155 12.30 3.28 -14.45
C GLN A 155 13.42 4.18 -13.95
N SER A 156 13.30 5.49 -14.13
CA SER A 156 14.26 6.47 -13.61
C SER A 156 14.43 6.37 -12.09
N TRP A 157 13.33 6.13 -11.36
CA TRP A 157 13.38 5.93 -9.91
C TRP A 157 14.03 4.59 -9.53
N LEU A 158 13.80 3.54 -10.30
CA LEU A 158 14.45 2.25 -10.08
C LEU A 158 15.97 2.34 -10.30
N ASP A 159 16.38 3.03 -11.35
CA ASP A 159 17.80 3.21 -11.70
C ASP A 159 18.56 4.05 -10.65
N GLN A 160 17.83 4.91 -9.93
CA GLN A 160 18.36 5.78 -8.86
C GLN A 160 17.95 5.32 -7.45
N CYS A 161 17.57 4.06 -7.28
CA CYS A 161 16.95 3.56 -6.05
C CYS A 161 17.80 3.84 -4.79
N ASP A 162 19.12 3.71 -4.88
CA ASP A 162 20.02 3.94 -3.75
C ASP A 162 20.08 5.42 -3.32
N GLY A 163 19.99 6.34 -4.26
CA GLY A 163 19.91 7.78 -3.97
C GLY A 163 18.52 8.25 -3.56
N LEU A 164 17.47 7.51 -3.99
CA LEU A 164 16.09 7.81 -3.71
C LEU A 164 15.68 7.39 -2.29
N PHE A 165 16.21 6.28 -1.80
CA PHE A 165 15.86 5.71 -0.51
C PHE A 165 16.05 6.70 0.66
N PRO A 166 17.20 7.38 0.83
CA PRO A 166 17.38 8.38 1.89
C PRO A 166 16.40 9.55 1.80
N GLN A 167 16.02 9.94 0.59
CA GLN A 167 15.06 11.04 0.38
C GLN A 167 13.63 10.63 0.77
N LEU A 168 13.25 9.39 0.51
CA LEU A 168 11.97 8.84 0.95
C LEU A 168 11.92 8.66 2.46
N GLN A 169 13.02 8.18 3.06
CA GLN A 169 13.14 7.96 4.50
C GLN A 169 13.05 9.29 5.28
N SER A 170 13.72 10.34 4.79
CA SER A 170 13.69 11.68 5.37
C SER A 170 12.42 12.48 5.03
N HIS A 171 11.50 11.92 4.25
CA HIS A 171 10.29 12.58 3.75
C HIS A 171 10.54 13.85 2.90
N THR A 172 11.75 14.06 2.41
CA THR A 172 12.07 15.14 1.46
C THR A 172 11.50 14.89 0.09
N LEU A 173 11.34 13.60 -0.30
CA LEU A 173 10.62 13.18 -1.47
C LEU A 173 9.31 12.47 -1.03
N ARG A 174 8.19 13.02 -1.46
CA ARG A 174 6.87 12.38 -1.29
C ARG A 174 6.49 11.70 -2.60
N ALA A 175 6.80 10.42 -2.71
CA ALA A 175 6.30 9.64 -3.81
C ALA A 175 4.81 9.33 -3.59
N SER A 176 3.95 9.84 -4.46
CA SER A 176 2.57 9.36 -4.52
C SER A 176 2.57 7.99 -5.19
N TRP A 177 2.73 6.94 -4.40
CA TRP A 177 2.69 5.55 -4.88
C TRP A 177 1.30 5.10 -5.30
N LYS A 178 0.27 5.87 -4.95
CA LYS A 178 -1.11 5.57 -5.30
C LYS A 178 -1.40 6.04 -6.72
N THR A 179 -1.14 5.16 -7.68
CA THR A 179 -1.98 4.96 -8.85
C THR A 179 -2.45 6.21 -9.56
N GLN A 180 -1.57 7.18 -9.82
CA GLN A 180 -1.84 8.23 -10.80
C GLN A 180 -2.36 7.61 -12.11
N ILE A 181 -1.73 6.53 -12.58
CA ILE A 181 -2.13 5.86 -13.81
C ILE A 181 -3.59 5.37 -13.79
N ARG A 182 -4.10 4.88 -12.65
CA ARG A 182 -5.49 4.40 -12.55
C ARG A 182 -6.49 5.54 -12.63
N ALA A 183 -6.23 6.64 -11.92
CA ALA A 183 -7.09 7.82 -11.94
C ALA A 183 -7.09 8.46 -13.33
N GLU A 184 -5.92 8.59 -13.95
CA GLU A 184 -5.79 9.16 -15.28
C GLU A 184 -6.40 8.27 -16.37
N LEU A 185 -6.25 6.94 -16.31
CA LEU A 185 -6.97 6.05 -17.24
C LEU A 185 -8.48 6.14 -17.03
N HIS A 186 -8.95 6.31 -15.80
CA HIS A 186 -10.37 6.54 -15.55
C HIS A 186 -10.85 7.86 -16.21
N ASN A 187 -10.06 8.91 -16.12
CA ASN A 187 -10.37 10.19 -16.78
C ASN A 187 -10.38 10.08 -18.31
N ILE A 188 -9.47 9.27 -18.89
CA ILE A 188 -9.43 9.04 -20.34
C ILE A 188 -10.64 8.23 -20.81
N PHE A 189 -11.02 7.19 -20.07
CA PHE A 189 -12.09 6.26 -20.44
C PHE A 189 -13.37 6.48 -19.63
N THR A 190 -13.77 7.74 -19.45
CA THR A 190 -15.07 8.08 -18.86
C THR A 190 -16.21 7.71 -19.80
N GLY A 191 -17.31 7.20 -19.23
CA GLY A 191 -18.52 6.85 -19.96
C GLY A 191 -18.83 5.36 -19.91
N GLN A 192 -20.12 5.01 -19.95
CA GLN A 192 -20.63 3.66 -19.78
C GLN A 192 -20.06 2.67 -20.81
N VAL A 193 -19.83 3.14 -22.04
CA VAL A 193 -19.24 2.34 -23.13
C VAL A 193 -17.83 1.85 -22.77
N PHE A 194 -17.08 2.59 -21.95
CA PHE A 194 -15.71 2.27 -21.58
C PHE A 194 -15.56 1.53 -20.24
N GLU A 195 -16.65 1.30 -19.51
CA GLU A 195 -16.58 0.54 -18.24
C GLU A 195 -15.89 -0.83 -18.37
N PRO A 196 -16.12 -1.64 -19.44
CA PRO A 196 -15.40 -2.90 -19.60
C PRO A 196 -13.90 -2.73 -19.82
N VAL A 197 -13.45 -1.65 -20.48
CA VAL A 197 -12.02 -1.32 -20.64
C VAL A 197 -11.40 -1.06 -19.28
N LEU A 198 -12.05 -0.26 -18.43
CA LEU A 198 -11.60 0.04 -17.08
C LEU A 198 -11.64 -1.20 -16.17
N ALA A 199 -12.64 -2.07 -16.35
CA ALA A 199 -12.73 -3.33 -15.63
C ALA A 199 -11.54 -4.24 -15.95
N GLU A 200 -11.14 -4.35 -17.23
CA GLU A 200 -9.97 -5.14 -17.64
C GLU A 200 -8.67 -4.51 -17.14
N CYS A 201 -8.51 -3.19 -17.21
CA CYS A 201 -7.37 -2.50 -16.58
C CYS A 201 -7.27 -2.80 -15.09
N ASN A 202 -8.39 -2.88 -14.37
CA ASN A 202 -8.42 -3.25 -12.96
C ASN A 202 -8.06 -4.73 -12.71
N VAL A 203 -8.41 -5.63 -13.63
CA VAL A 203 -8.00 -7.05 -13.59
C VAL A 203 -6.49 -7.16 -13.75
N ILE A 204 -5.92 -6.48 -14.75
CA ILE A 204 -4.47 -6.43 -15.00
C ILE A 204 -3.76 -5.88 -13.75
N HIS A 205 -4.23 -4.77 -13.22
CA HIS A 205 -3.67 -4.16 -12.02
C HIS A 205 -3.65 -5.11 -10.82
N ARG A 206 -4.76 -5.83 -10.58
CA ARG A 206 -4.83 -6.82 -9.48
C ARG A 206 -3.93 -8.03 -9.71
N ARG A 207 -3.75 -8.46 -10.96
CA ARG A 207 -2.91 -9.60 -11.31
C ARG A 207 -1.42 -9.29 -11.13
N VAL A 208 -0.98 -8.11 -11.54
CA VAL A 208 0.44 -7.74 -11.54
C VAL A 208 0.91 -7.25 -10.17
N LEU A 209 0.06 -6.58 -9.39
CA LEU A 209 0.43 -6.03 -8.09
C LEU A 209 0.05 -6.93 -6.91
N LYS A 210 -0.34 -8.18 -7.15
CA LYS A 210 -0.47 -9.21 -6.12
C LYS A 210 0.88 -9.81 -5.79
#